data_1dec410c4cbea9c025a870bf8c6a35be
#
_entry.id   1dec410c4cbea9c025a870bf8c6a35be
#
_cell.length_a   1.000
_cell.length_b   1.000
_cell.length_c   1.000
_cell.angle_alpha   90.00
_cell.angle_beta   90.00
_cell.angle_gamma   90.00
#
_symmetry.space_group_name_H-M   'P 1'
#
loop_
_entity.id
_entity.type
_entity.pdbx_description
1 polymer ?
#
loop_
_entity_poly.entity_id
_entity_poly.type
_entity_poly.pdbx_seq_one_letter_code
_entity_poly.pdbx_strand_id
1 'polypeptide(L)'
;WNVAVDRAQGSNEVARLIDLDSRPAIVGDVLFAGAYQGRMVALDVSTGKRRWSRKVSVLRDLGADDSGVYAVTSNSEVVALRLNDGAELWRQSALRGRGLTAPAVSLGVIALGDYKGYLHLLDSEDGQFLGRIRLDTEAIISITPAKPNWLYVSSESGRVTAVRLASAEQG
;
A
#
# COMPACT_ATOMS: atom_id res chain seq x y z
N TRP A 1 -9.13 -8.26 -21.95
CA TRP A 1 -8.63 -9.50 -21.34
C TRP A 1 -9.24 -9.71 -19.95
N ASN A 2 -9.25 -10.96 -19.47
CA ASN A 2 -9.74 -11.35 -18.16
C ASN A 2 -8.75 -12.36 -17.57
N VAL A 3 -8.22 -12.08 -16.36
CA VAL A 3 -7.20 -12.90 -15.69
C VAL A 3 -7.56 -13.10 -14.24
N ALA A 4 -7.53 -14.35 -13.76
CA ALA A 4 -7.67 -14.64 -12.34
C ALA A 4 -6.35 -14.34 -11.62
N VAL A 5 -6.39 -13.47 -10.60
CA VAL A 5 -5.23 -13.09 -9.78
C VAL A 5 -4.79 -14.25 -8.89
N ASP A 6 -5.75 -14.95 -8.32
CA ASP A 6 -5.52 -16.17 -7.55
C ASP A 6 -6.63 -17.19 -7.81
N ARG A 7 -6.43 -18.43 -7.40
CA ARG A 7 -7.45 -19.48 -7.47
C ARG A 7 -7.93 -19.80 -6.06
N ALA A 8 -9.25 -19.89 -5.92
CA ALA A 8 -9.86 -20.36 -4.69
C ALA A 8 -9.33 -21.76 -4.32
N GLN A 9 -8.64 -21.85 -3.20
CA GLN A 9 -8.14 -23.12 -2.65
C GLN A 9 -8.82 -23.35 -1.31
N GLY A 10 -9.65 -24.39 -1.22
CA GLY A 10 -10.31 -24.76 0.02
C GLY A 10 -11.25 -25.95 -0.14
N SER A 11 -11.51 -26.66 0.97
CA SER A 11 -12.39 -27.83 1.03
C SER A 11 -13.89 -27.47 1.15
N ASN A 12 -14.21 -26.19 1.39
CA ASN A 12 -15.59 -25.69 1.50
C ASN A 12 -15.74 -24.36 0.76
N GLU A 13 -17.00 -23.89 0.57
CA GLU A 13 -17.30 -22.66 -0.17
C GLU A 13 -16.72 -21.41 0.49
N VAL A 14 -16.70 -21.33 1.81
CA VAL A 14 -16.15 -20.20 2.58
C VAL A 14 -14.63 -20.09 2.40
N ALA A 15 -13.92 -21.22 2.35
CA ALA A 15 -12.47 -21.26 2.11
C ALA A 15 -12.08 -20.92 0.66
N ARG A 16 -13.07 -20.83 -0.26
CA ARG A 16 -12.88 -20.49 -1.66
C ARG A 16 -13.17 -19.01 -1.98
N LEU A 17 -13.64 -18.24 -0.98
CA LEU A 17 -13.83 -16.81 -1.15
C LEU A 17 -12.46 -16.12 -1.20
N ILE A 18 -12.05 -15.75 -2.40
CA ILE A 18 -10.90 -14.90 -2.64
C ILE A 18 -11.44 -13.53 -3.01
N ASP A 19 -11.48 -12.64 -2.02
CA ASP A 19 -11.86 -11.26 -2.26
C ASP A 19 -10.65 -10.48 -2.75
N LEU A 20 -10.79 -9.87 -3.95
CA LEU A 20 -9.91 -8.81 -4.40
C LEU A 20 -10.37 -7.52 -3.74
N ASP A 21 -10.04 -7.36 -2.46
CA ASP A 21 -10.47 -6.20 -1.66
C ASP A 21 -9.59 -4.96 -1.90
N SER A 22 -8.55 -5.08 -2.71
CA SER A 22 -7.63 -4.00 -3.00
C SER A 22 -7.83 -3.41 -4.39
N ARG A 23 -7.77 -2.08 -4.49
CA ARG A 23 -7.67 -1.42 -5.79
C ARG A 23 -6.32 -1.74 -6.41
N PRO A 24 -6.30 -2.07 -7.72
CA PRO A 24 -5.06 -2.25 -8.44
C PRO A 24 -4.25 -0.95 -8.50
N ALA A 25 -2.92 -1.06 -8.49
CA ALA A 25 -2.01 0.03 -8.79
C ALA A 25 -1.44 -0.14 -10.21
N ILE A 26 -1.17 0.96 -10.90
CA ILE A 26 -0.58 0.94 -12.25
C ILE A 26 0.67 1.83 -12.26
N VAL A 27 1.77 1.29 -12.76
CA VAL A 27 3.00 2.02 -13.05
C VAL A 27 3.43 1.67 -14.46
N GLY A 28 3.51 2.68 -15.33
CA GLY A 28 3.81 2.48 -16.74
C GLY A 28 2.84 1.47 -17.41
N ASP A 29 3.38 0.38 -17.90
CA ASP A 29 2.66 -0.69 -18.58
C ASP A 29 2.35 -1.91 -17.68
N VAL A 30 2.52 -1.77 -16.37
CA VAL A 30 2.32 -2.85 -15.39
C VAL A 30 1.16 -2.54 -14.45
N LEU A 31 0.22 -3.47 -14.34
CA LEU A 31 -0.85 -3.46 -13.35
C LEU A 31 -0.52 -4.43 -12.22
N PHE A 32 -0.57 -3.94 -10.98
CA PHE A 32 -0.40 -4.73 -9.77
C PHE A 32 -1.74 -4.96 -9.11
N ALA A 33 -2.02 -6.22 -8.76
CA ALA A 33 -3.24 -6.59 -8.04
C ALA A 33 -2.90 -7.61 -6.95
N GLY A 34 -3.60 -7.53 -5.83
CA GLY A 34 -3.39 -8.40 -4.68
C GLY A 34 -4.69 -8.96 -4.12
N ALA A 35 -4.61 -10.15 -3.52
CA ALA A 35 -5.71 -10.77 -2.82
C ALA A 35 -5.38 -10.95 -1.33
N TYR A 36 -6.39 -10.84 -0.48
CA TYR A 36 -6.28 -11.14 0.96
C TYR A 36 -5.91 -12.62 1.16
N GLN A 37 -4.93 -12.88 2.01
CA GLN A 37 -4.36 -14.22 2.26
C GLN A 37 -3.87 -14.96 0.99
N GLY A 38 -3.72 -14.25 -0.12
CA GLY A 38 -3.39 -14.81 -1.41
C GLY A 38 -2.04 -14.37 -1.95
N ARG A 39 -2.08 -13.94 -3.19
CA ARG A 39 -0.90 -13.57 -3.99
C ARG A 39 -1.05 -12.16 -4.51
N MET A 40 0.08 -11.47 -4.62
CA MET A 40 0.20 -10.30 -5.47
C MET A 40 0.71 -10.73 -6.85
N VAL A 41 0.15 -10.15 -7.89
CA VAL A 41 0.54 -10.37 -9.28
C VAL A 41 0.86 -9.07 -9.97
N ALA A 42 1.79 -9.11 -10.92
CA ALA A 42 1.99 -8.07 -11.92
C ALA A 42 1.53 -8.56 -13.27
N LEU A 43 0.71 -7.77 -13.92
CA LEU A 43 0.13 -8.05 -15.24
C LEU A 43 0.54 -6.96 -16.23
N ASP A 44 0.79 -7.34 -17.45
CA ASP A 44 0.93 -6.41 -18.56
C ASP A 44 -0.43 -5.75 -18.85
N VAL A 45 -0.50 -4.44 -18.84
CA VAL A 45 -1.76 -3.67 -18.99
C VAL A 45 -2.42 -3.94 -20.34
N SER A 46 -1.66 -4.11 -21.40
CA SER A 46 -2.20 -4.28 -22.75
C SER A 46 -2.71 -5.68 -23.04
N THR A 47 -2.05 -6.71 -22.49
CA THR A 47 -2.29 -8.10 -22.83
C THR A 47 -2.90 -8.93 -21.71
N GLY A 48 -2.83 -8.46 -20.46
CA GLY A 48 -3.19 -9.22 -19.26
C GLY A 48 -2.21 -10.35 -18.95
N LYS A 49 -1.10 -10.49 -19.69
CA LYS A 49 -0.12 -11.52 -19.38
C LYS A 49 0.54 -11.27 -18.04
N ARG A 50 0.60 -12.32 -17.21
CA ARG A 50 1.25 -12.26 -15.90
C ARG A 50 2.77 -12.18 -16.08
N ARG A 51 3.38 -11.10 -15.57
CA ARG A 51 4.83 -10.91 -15.52
C ARG A 51 5.45 -11.66 -14.35
N TRP A 52 4.83 -11.55 -13.17
CA TRP A 52 5.25 -12.30 -11.99
C TRP A 52 4.08 -12.52 -11.01
N SER A 53 4.31 -13.36 -10.01
CA SER A 53 3.40 -13.62 -8.89
C SER A 53 4.21 -13.89 -7.63
N ARG A 54 3.81 -13.29 -6.51
CA ARG A 54 4.43 -13.46 -5.19
C ARG A 54 3.38 -13.77 -4.14
N LYS A 55 3.73 -14.60 -3.16
CA LYS A 55 2.87 -14.87 -1.99
C LYS A 55 3.01 -13.70 -1.01
N VAL A 56 2.10 -12.77 -1.08
CA VAL A 56 2.01 -11.60 -0.19
C VAL A 56 0.53 -11.38 0.11
N SER A 57 0.18 -11.43 1.40
CA SER A 57 -1.17 -11.10 1.84
C SER A 57 -1.36 -9.60 1.76
N VAL A 58 -2.29 -9.14 0.94
CA VAL A 58 -2.61 -7.72 0.75
C VAL A 58 -3.92 -7.44 1.47
N LEU A 59 -3.89 -6.56 2.48
CA LEU A 59 -5.06 -6.22 3.29
C LEU A 59 -5.77 -4.95 2.80
N ARG A 60 -5.03 -4.06 2.13
CA ARG A 60 -5.50 -2.73 1.71
C ARG A 60 -5.16 -2.48 0.25
N ASP A 61 -5.64 -1.37 -0.29
CA ASP A 61 -5.24 -0.91 -1.62
C ASP A 61 -3.71 -0.82 -1.73
N LEU A 62 -3.19 -1.00 -2.93
CA LEU A 62 -1.76 -0.93 -3.20
C LEU A 62 -1.33 0.51 -3.45
N GLY A 63 -0.14 0.88 -2.96
CA GLY A 63 0.59 2.06 -3.41
C GLY A 63 1.67 1.66 -4.40
N ALA A 64 2.03 2.54 -5.32
CA ALA A 64 3.15 2.29 -6.21
C ALA A 64 3.73 3.62 -6.75
N ASP A 65 5.02 3.60 -7.05
CA ASP A 65 5.75 4.61 -7.80
C ASP A 65 6.84 3.95 -8.66
N ASP A 66 7.76 4.72 -9.23
CA ASP A 66 8.84 4.18 -10.06
C ASP A 66 9.85 3.33 -9.26
N SER A 67 9.90 3.45 -7.93
CA SER A 67 10.79 2.72 -7.03
C SER A 67 10.26 1.34 -6.67
N GLY A 68 8.92 1.17 -6.57
CA GLY A 68 8.33 -0.11 -6.18
C GLY A 68 6.82 -0.14 -6.08
N VAL A 69 6.29 -1.30 -5.74
CA VAL A 69 4.89 -1.49 -5.34
C VAL A 69 4.84 -1.84 -3.85
N TYR A 70 3.96 -1.16 -3.13
CA TYR A 70 3.87 -1.19 -1.67
C TYR A 70 2.56 -1.80 -1.22
N ALA A 71 2.64 -2.71 -0.27
CA ALA A 71 1.49 -3.37 0.32
C ALA A 71 1.52 -3.29 1.85
N VAL A 72 0.34 -3.18 2.45
CA VAL A 72 0.14 -3.38 3.89
C VAL A 72 -0.40 -4.78 4.11
N THR A 73 0.30 -5.56 4.94
CA THR A 73 -0.10 -6.91 5.31
C THR A 73 -1.16 -6.91 6.42
N SER A 74 -1.80 -8.05 6.65
CA SER A 74 -2.77 -8.24 7.75
C SER A 74 -2.20 -7.93 9.14
N ASN A 75 -0.87 -8.03 9.32
CA ASN A 75 -0.20 -7.70 10.58
C ASN A 75 0.28 -6.25 10.64
N SER A 76 -0.12 -5.38 9.69
CA SER A 76 0.34 -4.00 9.57
C SER A 76 1.85 -3.87 9.33
N GLU A 77 2.45 -4.82 8.64
CA GLU A 77 3.79 -4.64 8.06
C GLU A 77 3.64 -3.96 6.70
N VAL A 78 4.60 -3.12 6.36
CA VAL A 78 4.69 -2.52 5.03
C VAL A 78 5.76 -3.27 4.25
N VAL A 79 5.42 -3.71 3.05
CA VAL A 79 6.33 -4.48 2.18
C VAL A 79 6.46 -3.75 0.86
N ALA A 80 7.70 -3.54 0.43
CA ALA A 80 8.02 -3.06 -0.91
C ALA A 80 8.49 -4.19 -1.80
N LEU A 81 7.93 -4.30 -2.99
CA LEU A 81 8.33 -5.26 -4.00
C LEU A 81 8.83 -4.54 -5.25
N ARG A 82 9.86 -5.12 -5.87
CA ARG A 82 10.40 -4.63 -7.13
C ARG A 82 9.40 -4.80 -8.27
N LEU A 83 9.25 -3.77 -9.10
CA LEU A 83 8.25 -3.75 -10.18
C LEU A 83 8.44 -4.88 -11.20
N ASN A 84 9.69 -5.20 -11.56
CA ASN A 84 10.01 -6.10 -12.68
C ASN A 84 9.83 -7.58 -12.36
N ASP A 85 10.14 -8.02 -11.14
CA ASP A 85 10.18 -9.44 -10.76
C ASP A 85 9.45 -9.76 -9.44
N GLY A 86 8.99 -8.74 -8.71
CA GLY A 86 8.31 -8.88 -7.43
C GLY A 86 9.24 -9.34 -6.30
N ALA A 87 10.55 -9.19 -6.43
CA ALA A 87 11.47 -9.45 -5.32
C ALA A 87 11.22 -8.44 -4.20
N GLU A 88 11.23 -8.90 -2.95
CA GLU A 88 11.12 -8.02 -1.79
C GLU A 88 12.34 -7.09 -1.72
N LEU A 89 12.11 -5.78 -1.74
CA LEU A 89 13.13 -4.76 -1.60
C LEU A 89 13.42 -4.51 -0.13
N TRP A 90 12.35 -4.28 0.63
CA TRP A 90 12.42 -4.07 2.07
C TRP A 90 11.09 -4.43 2.75
N ARG A 91 11.14 -4.57 4.07
CA ARG A 91 10.00 -4.80 4.93
C ARG A 91 10.12 -3.96 6.21
N GLN A 92 9.10 -3.15 6.48
CA GLN A 92 9.00 -2.38 7.72
C GLN A 92 8.01 -3.05 8.67
N SER A 93 8.53 -3.54 9.80
CA SER A 93 7.76 -4.30 10.80
C SER A 93 7.46 -3.52 12.09
N ALA A 94 8.03 -2.33 12.26
CA ALA A 94 7.85 -1.54 13.50
C ALA A 94 6.42 -1.01 13.71
N LEU A 95 5.58 -1.08 12.66
CA LEU A 95 4.16 -0.68 12.69
C LEU A 95 3.20 -1.86 12.91
N ARG A 96 3.69 -3.04 13.26
CA ARG A 96 2.86 -4.22 13.51
C ARG A 96 1.73 -3.93 14.50
N GLY A 97 0.53 -4.41 14.17
CA GLY A 97 -0.67 -4.26 15.00
C GLY A 97 -1.24 -2.84 15.06
N ARG A 98 -0.79 -1.93 14.20
CA ARG A 98 -1.25 -0.52 14.20
C ARG A 98 -2.48 -0.26 13.34
N GLY A 99 -3.05 -1.27 12.67
CA GLY A 99 -4.26 -1.11 11.87
C GLY A 99 -4.07 -0.06 10.77
N LEU A 100 -3.02 -0.22 9.95
CA LEU A 100 -2.63 0.77 8.97
C LEU A 100 -3.66 0.95 7.85
N THR A 101 -3.74 2.17 7.32
CA THR A 101 -4.45 2.48 6.07
C THR A 101 -3.72 1.87 4.87
N ALA A 102 -4.32 2.00 3.68
CA ALA A 102 -3.59 1.83 2.42
C ALA A 102 -2.39 2.79 2.35
N PRO A 103 -1.26 2.38 1.72
CA PRO A 103 -0.11 3.26 1.52
C PRO A 103 -0.43 4.32 0.48
N ALA A 104 -0.31 5.59 0.86
CA ALA A 104 -0.42 6.73 -0.03
C ALA A 104 0.97 7.20 -0.43
N VAL A 105 1.29 7.10 -1.73
CA VAL A 105 2.64 7.37 -2.24
C VAL A 105 2.70 8.73 -2.92
N SER A 106 3.68 9.55 -2.56
CA SER A 106 3.93 10.86 -3.16
C SER A 106 5.37 11.30 -2.93
N LEU A 107 6.06 11.71 -4.00
CA LEU A 107 7.43 12.28 -3.94
C LEU A 107 8.44 11.39 -3.18
N GLY A 108 8.43 10.09 -3.41
CA GLY A 108 9.33 9.17 -2.73
C GLY A 108 8.98 8.92 -1.25
N VAL A 109 7.81 9.37 -0.80
CA VAL A 109 7.31 9.18 0.55
C VAL A 109 6.08 8.28 0.54
N ILE A 110 6.07 7.29 1.43
CA ILE A 110 4.90 6.45 1.72
C ILE A 110 4.25 6.96 3.00
N ALA A 111 3.04 7.46 2.90
CA ALA A 111 2.25 7.94 4.03
C ALA A 111 1.24 6.87 4.46
N LEU A 112 1.17 6.60 5.77
CA LEU A 112 0.35 5.58 6.40
C LEU A 112 -0.34 6.15 7.64
N GLY A 113 -1.64 6.03 7.74
CA GLY A 113 -2.39 6.35 8.94
C GLY A 113 -2.58 5.14 9.83
N ASP A 114 -2.74 5.36 11.14
CA ASP A 114 -3.03 4.28 12.08
C ASP A 114 -4.29 4.51 12.93
N TYR A 115 -4.69 3.47 13.69
CA TYR A 115 -5.89 3.51 14.53
C TYR A 115 -5.79 4.47 15.73
N LYS A 116 -4.61 5.01 16.05
CA LYS A 116 -4.40 6.01 17.12
C LYS A 116 -4.27 7.44 16.59
N GLY A 117 -4.60 7.65 15.32
CA GLY A 117 -4.57 8.98 14.68
C GLY A 117 -3.19 9.48 14.31
N TYR A 118 -2.19 8.61 14.24
CA TYR A 118 -0.86 8.98 13.75
C TYR A 118 -0.74 8.82 12.24
N LEU A 119 -0.15 9.80 11.61
CA LEU A 119 0.39 9.73 10.25
C LEU A 119 1.87 9.37 10.36
N HIS A 120 2.26 8.29 9.72
CA HIS A 120 3.64 7.81 9.58
C HIS A 120 4.12 8.08 8.17
N LEU A 121 5.35 8.56 8.02
CA LEU A 121 6.00 8.79 6.74
C LEU A 121 7.22 7.88 6.65
N LEU A 122 7.29 7.07 5.60
CA LEU A 122 8.41 6.20 5.29
C LEU A 122 9.06 6.64 3.98
N ASP A 123 10.35 6.44 3.87
CA ASP A 123 11.06 6.53 2.60
C ASP A 123 10.64 5.37 1.68
N SER A 124 10.38 5.65 0.41
CA SER A 124 9.95 4.63 -0.54
C SER A 124 11.09 3.70 -0.98
N GLU A 125 12.34 4.13 -0.90
CA GLU A 125 13.50 3.35 -1.36
C GLU A 125 13.93 2.28 -0.35
N ASP A 126 13.93 2.61 0.95
CA ASP A 126 14.47 1.72 2.00
C ASP A 126 13.49 1.42 3.16
N GLY A 127 12.32 2.08 3.19
CA GLY A 127 11.31 1.89 4.22
C GLY A 127 11.64 2.49 5.58
N GLN A 128 12.66 3.33 5.67
CA GLN A 128 13.02 4.02 6.92
C GLN A 128 11.99 5.11 7.26
N PHE A 129 11.86 5.41 8.57
CA PHE A 129 10.97 6.46 9.02
C PHE A 129 11.56 7.84 8.70
N LEU A 130 10.81 8.63 7.91
CA LEU A 130 11.08 10.05 7.68
C LEU A 130 10.43 10.94 8.75
N GLY A 131 9.30 10.48 9.32
CA GLY A 131 8.61 11.25 10.34
C GLY A 131 7.32 10.61 10.81
N ARG A 132 6.80 11.17 11.90
CA ARG A 132 5.51 10.78 12.47
C ARG A 132 4.86 11.99 13.12
N ILE A 133 3.58 12.19 12.88
CA ILE A 133 2.78 13.24 13.53
C ILE A 133 1.43 12.69 13.94
N ARG A 134 0.93 13.10 15.09
CA ARG A 134 -0.44 12.81 15.51
C ARG A 134 -1.38 13.89 14.98
N LEU A 135 -2.35 13.49 14.17
CA LEU A 135 -3.31 14.40 13.54
C LEU A 135 -4.67 14.38 14.24
N ASP A 136 -5.01 13.25 14.88
CA ASP A 136 -6.27 13.07 15.58
C ASP A 136 -6.11 12.18 16.83
N THR A 137 -7.16 12.05 17.63
CA THR A 137 -7.29 11.06 18.71
C THR A 137 -7.94 9.77 18.20
N GLU A 138 -8.71 9.86 17.12
CA GLU A 138 -9.40 8.76 16.44
C GLU A 138 -8.58 8.23 15.26
N ALA A 139 -8.97 7.07 14.75
CA ALA A 139 -8.27 6.41 13.66
C ALA A 139 -8.22 7.25 12.37
N ILE A 140 -7.09 7.21 11.68
CA ILE A 140 -7.00 7.69 10.30
C ILE A 140 -7.59 6.60 9.40
N ILE A 141 -8.54 6.99 8.54
CA ILE A 141 -9.27 6.06 7.66
C ILE A 141 -8.83 6.14 6.21
N SER A 142 -8.35 7.30 5.76
CA SER A 142 -7.85 7.45 4.39
C SER A 142 -6.82 8.55 4.26
N ILE A 143 -5.95 8.39 3.27
CA ILE A 143 -4.97 9.41 2.87
C ILE A 143 -5.05 9.53 1.35
N THR A 144 -5.28 10.75 0.86
CA THR A 144 -5.36 11.05 -0.57
C THR A 144 -4.20 11.97 -0.96
N PRO A 145 -3.24 11.50 -1.76
CA PRO A 145 -2.19 12.36 -2.30
C PRO A 145 -2.76 13.39 -3.28
N ALA A 146 -2.26 14.61 -3.23
CA ALA A 146 -2.59 15.67 -4.15
C ALA A 146 -1.35 16.47 -4.55
N LYS A 147 -1.39 17.03 -5.76
CA LYS A 147 -0.26 17.80 -6.29
C LYS A 147 -0.20 19.21 -5.67
N PRO A 148 1.02 19.76 -5.53
CA PRO A 148 2.31 19.15 -5.84
C PRO A 148 2.88 18.27 -4.71
N ASN A 149 2.53 18.50 -3.44
CA ASN A 149 3.12 17.81 -2.27
C ASN A 149 2.17 17.80 -1.06
N TRP A 150 0.88 17.72 -1.32
CA TRP A 150 -0.14 17.69 -0.28
C TRP A 150 -0.69 16.29 -0.08
N LEU A 151 -1.03 15.99 1.16
CA LEU A 151 -1.81 14.83 1.56
C LEU A 151 -3.08 15.31 2.27
N TYR A 152 -4.23 14.83 1.85
CA TYR A 152 -5.48 15.03 2.58
C TYR A 152 -5.76 13.77 3.41
N VAL A 153 -5.81 13.94 4.72
CA VAL A 153 -5.95 12.86 5.68
C VAL A 153 -7.31 12.96 6.35
N SER A 154 -8.11 11.91 6.25
CA SER A 154 -9.42 11.81 6.90
C SER A 154 -9.36 10.88 8.10
N SER A 155 -10.04 11.23 9.18
CA SER A 155 -10.15 10.44 10.41
C SER A 155 -11.60 10.06 10.74
N GLU A 156 -11.78 9.07 11.62
CA GLU A 156 -13.09 8.61 12.10
C GLU A 156 -13.87 9.71 12.84
N SER A 157 -13.17 10.72 13.38
CA SER A 157 -13.83 11.88 13.99
C SER A 157 -14.56 12.79 12.98
N GLY A 158 -14.47 12.49 11.67
CA GLY A 158 -15.00 13.33 10.59
C GLY A 158 -14.09 14.51 10.22
N ARG A 159 -12.89 14.58 10.78
CA ARG A 159 -11.91 15.63 10.45
C ARG A 159 -11.18 15.31 9.16
N VAL A 160 -10.92 16.35 8.35
CA VAL A 160 -10.01 16.31 7.21
C VAL A 160 -8.85 17.27 7.50
N THR A 161 -7.64 16.76 7.46
CA THR A 161 -6.41 17.52 7.70
C THR A 161 -5.57 17.56 6.42
N ALA A 162 -5.16 18.75 6.00
CA ALA A 162 -4.21 18.93 4.91
C ALA A 162 -2.80 18.94 5.48
N VAL A 163 -1.95 18.04 5.00
CA VAL A 163 -0.54 17.92 5.38
C VAL A 163 0.32 18.21 4.16
N ARG A 164 1.30 19.07 4.30
CA ARG A 164 2.26 19.38 3.25
C ARG A 164 3.55 18.60 3.50
N LEU A 165 3.97 17.83 2.49
CA LEU A 165 5.29 17.22 2.49
C LEU A 165 6.31 18.32 2.16
N ALA A 166 7.24 18.59 3.09
CA ALA A 166 8.38 19.45 2.84
C ALA A 166 9.53 18.56 2.35
N SER A 167 10.25 18.98 1.30
CA SER A 167 11.55 18.39 1.01
C SER A 167 12.48 18.64 2.21
N ALA A 168 13.25 17.62 2.62
CA ALA A 168 14.34 17.87 3.55
C ALA A 168 15.26 18.90 2.89
N GLU A 169 15.34 20.11 3.42
CA GLU A 169 16.39 21.04 3.04
C GLU A 169 17.70 20.37 3.45
N GLN A 170 18.55 20.14 2.45
CA GLN A 170 19.93 19.74 2.71
C GLN A 170 20.58 20.92 3.45
N GLY A 171 20.70 20.79 4.78
CA GLY A 171 21.50 21.66 5.62
C GLY A 171 22.98 21.33 5.51
#